data_646ebd88b3ef2807f6124f3a7f0c9576
#
_entry.id   646ebd88b3ef2807f6124f3a7f0c9576
#
_cell.length_a   1.000
_cell.length_b   1.000
_cell.length_c   1.000
_cell.angle_alpha   90.00
_cell.angle_beta   90.00
_cell.angle_gamma   90.00
#
_symmetry.space_group_name_H-M   'P 1'
#
loop_
_entity.id
_entity.type
_entity.pdbx_description
1 polymer ?
#
loop_
_entity_poly.entity_id
_entity_poly.type
_entity_poly.pdbx_seq_one_letter_code
_entity_poly.pdbx_strand_id
1 'polypeptide(L)'
;LSERIAIYIPSLRGGGAERVIVGLANAFADAGHKVDLVLVRAEGPYIDQVAENVRVVDLGASRVALSLPMLVQYLRRERPAAMLSALGHANVIAVVARNMARVPLRLVVSEHSTVSVAEKSAKSVPARVVKVMRKLAYSYADVVVAVSQGVADDLVDSTGVPRDRVHVIYNPVVTPTLVEMCQQSIDDPWFGPSSPPVILGAGRLTLAKDFENLIRAFAQVRSKRACRLMILGEGELRQELEKLASDLGVRSDLAMPGFVVNPYAYMKRASVFVLSSRWEGLPSVLIEALACGCSVVSTDCPSGPAEILEGGRWGRLVPPGDPDALASEILAALIETPSDDFDIRSYTAGVSAERYIALLLGQS
;
A
#
# COMPACT_ATOMS: atom_id res chain seq x y z
N LEU A 1 25.64 -1.33 20.85
CA LEU A 1 25.92 -2.35 19.81
C LEU A 1 24.73 -2.35 18.84
N SER A 2 24.99 -2.13 17.55
CA SER A 2 23.91 -2.20 16.55
C SER A 2 23.37 -3.62 16.46
N GLU A 3 22.11 -3.81 16.82
CA GLU A 3 21.47 -5.12 16.75
C GLU A 3 21.12 -5.49 15.31
N ARG A 4 21.16 -6.79 15.00
CA ARG A 4 20.73 -7.28 13.68
C ARG A 4 19.22 -7.43 13.64
N ILE A 5 18.58 -6.77 12.68
CA ILE A 5 17.15 -6.87 12.40
C ILE A 5 16.98 -7.62 11.08
N ALA A 6 16.19 -8.68 11.08
CA ALA A 6 15.76 -9.37 9.86
C ALA A 6 14.42 -8.84 9.40
N ILE A 7 14.22 -8.67 8.10
CA ILE A 7 12.93 -8.36 7.49
C ILE A 7 12.62 -9.48 6.49
N TYR A 8 11.55 -10.23 6.73
CA TYR A 8 11.17 -11.37 5.90
C TYR A 8 9.94 -11.07 5.05
N ILE A 9 10.08 -11.22 3.73
CA ILE A 9 9.03 -10.99 2.73
C ILE A 9 9.20 -11.93 1.53
N PRO A 10 8.15 -12.26 0.76
CA PRO A 10 8.26 -13.20 -0.36
C PRO A 10 9.18 -12.75 -1.49
N SER A 11 9.01 -11.55 -1.99
CA SER A 11 9.77 -10.99 -3.12
C SER A 11 9.55 -9.48 -3.20
N LEU A 12 10.13 -8.82 -4.19
CA LEU A 12 9.99 -7.37 -4.45
C LEU A 12 9.31 -7.09 -5.81
N ARG A 13 8.28 -7.86 -6.17
CA ARG A 13 7.65 -7.86 -7.50
C ARG A 13 6.79 -6.65 -7.86
N GLY A 14 6.69 -5.63 -7.01
CA GLY A 14 6.07 -4.35 -7.37
C GLY A 14 4.71 -4.06 -6.73
N GLY A 15 4.40 -4.64 -5.58
CA GLY A 15 3.26 -4.25 -4.75
C GLY A 15 3.55 -3.09 -3.81
N GLY A 16 2.50 -2.43 -3.30
CA GLY A 16 2.64 -1.33 -2.36
C GLY A 16 3.30 -1.74 -1.04
N ALA A 17 3.01 -2.96 -0.54
CA ALA A 17 3.61 -3.48 0.68
C ALA A 17 5.12 -3.74 0.53
N GLU A 18 5.54 -4.26 -0.64
CA GLU A 18 6.95 -4.51 -0.94
C GLU A 18 7.76 -3.21 -0.96
N ARG A 19 7.19 -2.14 -1.54
CA ARG A 19 7.80 -0.81 -1.55
C ARG A 19 7.93 -0.24 -0.14
N VAL A 20 6.92 -0.39 0.70
CA VAL A 20 6.94 -0.01 2.11
C VAL A 20 8.06 -0.73 2.86
N ILE A 21 8.21 -2.03 2.65
CA ILE A 21 9.23 -2.84 3.31
C ILE A 21 10.65 -2.45 2.88
N VAL A 22 10.88 -2.14 1.61
CA VAL A 22 12.17 -1.60 1.15
C VAL A 22 12.46 -0.26 1.82
N GLY A 23 11.48 0.65 1.89
CA GLY A 23 11.62 1.92 2.60
C GLY A 23 11.95 1.76 4.08
N LEU A 24 11.31 0.82 4.79
CA LEU A 24 11.61 0.50 6.18
C LEU A 24 13.01 -0.12 6.34
N ALA A 25 13.41 -1.03 5.44
CA ALA A 25 14.74 -1.64 5.49
C ALA A 25 15.85 -0.58 5.37
N ASN A 26 15.70 0.32 4.42
CA ASN A 26 16.64 1.43 4.23
C ASN A 26 16.65 2.35 5.46
N ALA A 27 15.47 2.74 5.98
CA ALA A 27 15.37 3.62 7.14
C ALA A 27 15.95 2.97 8.43
N PHE A 28 15.80 1.66 8.63
CA PHE A 28 16.44 0.97 9.74
C PHE A 28 17.97 0.95 9.61
N ALA A 29 18.49 0.77 8.38
CA ALA A 29 19.91 0.79 8.11
C ALA A 29 20.50 2.20 8.29
N ASP A 30 19.77 3.25 7.88
CA ASP A 30 20.14 4.66 8.09
C ASP A 30 20.13 5.04 9.58
N ALA A 31 19.25 4.41 10.37
CA ALA A 31 19.25 4.52 11.84
C ALA A 31 20.42 3.77 12.53
N GLY A 32 21.30 3.14 11.75
CA GLY A 32 22.53 2.48 12.24
C GLY A 32 22.35 1.01 12.63
N HIS A 33 21.22 0.37 12.32
CA HIS A 33 21.02 -1.06 12.57
C HIS A 33 21.62 -1.91 11.44
N LYS A 34 22.02 -3.14 11.78
CA LYS A 34 22.39 -4.16 10.79
C LYS A 34 21.11 -4.79 10.24
N VAL A 35 20.78 -4.55 8.99
CA VAL A 35 19.54 -5.03 8.38
C VAL A 35 19.78 -6.13 7.38
N ASP A 36 19.07 -7.26 7.55
CA ASP A 36 18.99 -8.34 6.58
C ASP A 36 17.58 -8.35 5.95
N LEU A 37 17.49 -8.05 4.67
CA LEU A 37 16.28 -8.22 3.89
C LEU A 37 16.23 -9.66 3.34
N VAL A 38 15.47 -10.51 4.03
CA VAL A 38 15.38 -11.95 3.76
C VAL A 38 14.22 -12.22 2.82
N LEU A 39 14.52 -12.56 1.59
CA LEU A 39 13.56 -12.80 0.52
C LEU A 39 13.38 -14.30 0.28
N VAL A 40 12.13 -14.74 0.10
CA VAL A 40 11.87 -16.12 -0.36
C VAL A 40 12.54 -16.32 -1.72
N ARG A 41 12.48 -15.29 -2.58
CA ARG A 41 13.19 -15.19 -3.85
C ARG A 41 13.58 -13.73 -4.11
N ALA A 42 14.86 -13.50 -4.34
CA ALA A 42 15.39 -12.17 -4.62
C ALA A 42 15.10 -11.78 -6.09
N GLU A 43 13.89 -11.27 -6.33
CA GLU A 43 13.44 -10.83 -7.65
C GLU A 43 12.44 -9.67 -7.55
N GLY A 44 12.40 -8.85 -8.59
CA GLY A 44 11.43 -7.77 -8.74
C GLY A 44 12.08 -6.38 -8.87
N PRO A 45 11.32 -5.39 -9.35
CA PRO A 45 11.84 -4.07 -9.71
C PRO A 45 12.28 -3.20 -8.53
N TYR A 46 11.95 -3.59 -7.28
CA TYR A 46 12.38 -2.83 -6.10
C TYR A 46 13.73 -3.29 -5.53
N ILE A 47 14.38 -4.31 -6.10
CA ILE A 47 15.71 -4.74 -5.66
C ILE A 47 16.73 -3.61 -5.79
N ASP A 48 16.69 -2.88 -6.90
CA ASP A 48 17.60 -1.76 -7.19
C ASP A 48 17.37 -0.54 -6.27
N GLN A 49 16.28 -0.54 -5.47
CA GLN A 49 15.98 0.51 -4.50
C GLN A 49 16.44 0.16 -3.08
N VAL A 50 16.95 -1.06 -2.88
CA VAL A 50 17.53 -1.48 -1.59
C VAL A 50 18.88 -0.81 -1.41
N ALA A 51 19.06 -0.11 -0.28
CA ALA A 51 20.30 0.60 0.01
C ALA A 51 21.49 -0.38 0.17
N GLU A 52 22.70 0.06 -0.20
CA GLU A 52 23.92 -0.76 -0.17
C GLU A 52 24.27 -1.29 1.23
N ASN A 53 23.88 -0.58 2.28
CA ASN A 53 24.07 -0.96 3.69
C ASN A 53 23.03 -1.97 4.21
N VAL A 54 22.05 -2.38 3.38
CA VAL A 54 21.09 -3.46 3.65
C VAL A 54 21.55 -4.75 2.98
N ARG A 55 21.74 -5.82 3.75
CA ARG A 55 22.11 -7.13 3.20
C ARG A 55 20.90 -7.85 2.64
N VAL A 56 20.84 -8.09 1.35
CA VAL A 56 19.82 -8.95 0.73
C VAL A 56 20.22 -10.42 0.91
N VAL A 57 19.29 -11.22 1.45
CA VAL A 57 19.43 -12.67 1.65
C VAL A 57 18.38 -13.39 0.83
N ASP A 58 18.80 -14.09 -0.23
CA ASP A 58 17.91 -14.92 -1.05
C ASP A 58 17.84 -16.34 -0.47
N LEU A 59 16.62 -16.79 -0.12
CA LEU A 59 16.39 -18.16 0.33
C LEU A 59 16.28 -19.16 -0.83
N GLY A 60 16.15 -18.68 -2.07
CA GLY A 60 16.10 -19.49 -3.28
C GLY A 60 14.87 -20.41 -3.38
N ALA A 61 13.78 -20.12 -2.68
CA ALA A 61 12.62 -20.99 -2.68
C ALA A 61 11.58 -20.55 -3.73
N SER A 62 10.94 -21.52 -4.39
CA SER A 62 9.94 -21.27 -5.42
C SER A 62 8.58 -20.81 -4.85
N ARG A 63 8.31 -21.10 -3.57
CA ARG A 63 7.05 -20.76 -2.87
C ARG A 63 7.36 -20.42 -1.42
N VAL A 64 6.53 -19.57 -0.81
CA VAL A 64 6.68 -19.13 0.59
C VAL A 64 6.72 -20.33 1.55
N ALA A 65 5.84 -21.32 1.39
CA ALA A 65 5.84 -22.50 2.25
C ALA A 65 7.14 -23.32 2.16
N LEU A 66 7.79 -23.36 1.01
CA LEU A 66 9.03 -24.09 0.79
C LEU A 66 10.27 -23.36 1.35
N SER A 67 10.15 -22.08 1.71
CA SER A 67 11.24 -21.33 2.33
C SER A 67 11.44 -21.65 3.81
N LEU A 68 10.51 -22.38 4.45
CA LEU A 68 10.54 -22.68 5.87
C LEU A 68 11.88 -23.27 6.36
N PRO A 69 12.43 -24.36 5.76
CA PRO A 69 13.70 -24.93 6.24
C PRO A 69 14.87 -23.97 6.09
N MET A 70 14.92 -23.19 5.00
CA MET A 70 15.96 -22.21 4.75
C MET A 70 15.88 -21.03 5.74
N LEU A 71 14.65 -20.58 6.04
CA LEU A 71 14.44 -19.53 7.05
C LEU A 71 14.84 -20.02 8.45
N VAL A 72 14.51 -21.26 8.82
CA VAL A 72 14.98 -21.87 10.09
C VAL A 72 16.50 -21.92 10.15
N GLN A 73 17.15 -22.33 9.07
CA GLN A 73 18.62 -22.36 8.98
C GLN A 73 19.22 -20.95 9.11
N TYR A 74 18.65 -19.97 8.41
CA TYR A 74 19.05 -18.56 8.53
C TYR A 74 18.95 -18.08 9.98
N LEU A 75 17.80 -18.27 10.66
CA LEU A 75 17.58 -17.83 12.03
C LEU A 75 18.59 -18.46 13.01
N ARG A 76 18.92 -19.74 12.83
CA ARG A 76 19.91 -20.44 13.67
C ARG A 76 21.34 -19.94 13.46
N ARG A 77 21.69 -19.60 12.23
CA ARG A 77 23.03 -19.15 11.85
C ARG A 77 23.27 -17.69 12.22
N GLU A 78 22.36 -16.80 11.81
CA GLU A 78 22.53 -15.36 11.93
C GLU A 78 22.06 -14.79 13.27
N ARG A 79 21.13 -15.48 13.94
CA ARG A 79 20.56 -15.12 15.25
C ARG A 79 20.21 -13.63 15.36
N PRO A 80 19.34 -13.11 14.49
CA PRO A 80 18.93 -11.72 14.60
C PRO A 80 18.21 -11.47 15.93
N ALA A 81 18.36 -10.26 16.50
CA ALA A 81 17.68 -9.89 17.73
C ALA A 81 16.15 -9.78 17.51
N ALA A 82 15.76 -9.29 16.35
CA ALA A 82 14.36 -9.14 15.97
C ALA A 82 14.11 -9.50 14.50
N MET A 83 12.88 -9.87 14.20
CA MET A 83 12.40 -10.08 12.83
C MET A 83 11.07 -9.39 12.61
N LEU A 84 11.00 -8.57 11.55
CA LEU A 84 9.75 -8.09 10.96
C LEU A 84 9.36 -9.04 9.85
N SER A 85 8.13 -9.53 9.84
CA SER A 85 7.55 -10.25 8.70
C SER A 85 6.36 -9.49 8.16
N ALA A 86 6.23 -9.42 6.86
CA ALA A 86 5.12 -8.75 6.19
C ALA A 86 4.42 -9.67 5.18
N LEU A 87 3.11 -9.43 5.00
CA LEU A 87 2.16 -10.22 4.22
C LEU A 87 1.71 -11.52 4.91
N GLY A 88 0.39 -11.71 5.01
CA GLY A 88 -0.22 -12.73 5.86
C GLY A 88 0.29 -14.17 5.71
N HIS A 89 0.60 -14.62 4.47
CA HIS A 89 1.16 -15.95 4.23
C HIS A 89 2.63 -16.07 4.65
N ALA A 90 3.42 -14.99 4.54
CA ALA A 90 4.79 -14.96 5.04
C ALA A 90 4.79 -14.91 6.58
N ASN A 91 3.86 -14.16 7.18
CA ASN A 91 3.71 -14.06 8.63
C ASN A 91 3.52 -15.44 9.29
N VAL A 92 2.70 -16.31 8.68
CA VAL A 92 2.51 -17.70 9.15
C VAL A 92 3.83 -18.48 9.13
N ILE A 93 4.58 -18.41 8.04
CA ILE A 93 5.86 -19.11 7.90
C ILE A 93 6.91 -18.55 8.88
N ALA A 94 6.95 -17.24 9.10
CA ALA A 94 7.85 -16.60 10.05
C ALA A 94 7.62 -17.10 11.49
N VAL A 95 6.36 -17.21 11.92
CA VAL A 95 6.00 -17.75 13.23
C VAL A 95 6.43 -19.21 13.37
N VAL A 96 6.13 -20.05 12.38
CA VAL A 96 6.53 -21.46 12.39
C VAL A 96 8.06 -21.59 12.42
N ALA A 97 8.76 -20.80 11.59
CA ALA A 97 10.22 -20.82 11.52
C ALA A 97 10.87 -20.42 12.86
N ARG A 98 10.38 -19.36 13.53
CA ARG A 98 10.85 -18.94 14.85
C ARG A 98 10.72 -20.08 15.87
N ASN A 99 9.54 -20.70 15.94
CA ASN A 99 9.30 -21.77 16.89
C ASN A 99 10.19 -23.01 16.62
N MET A 100 10.43 -23.35 15.36
CA MET A 100 11.34 -24.44 14.96
C MET A 100 12.82 -24.10 15.18
N ALA A 101 13.20 -22.85 14.97
CA ALA A 101 14.58 -22.41 15.15
C ALA A 101 15.02 -22.45 16.62
N ARG A 102 14.10 -22.21 17.55
CA ARG A 102 14.34 -22.16 19.01
C ARG A 102 15.48 -21.18 19.39
N VAL A 103 15.50 -20.02 18.73
CA VAL A 103 16.44 -18.93 19.02
C VAL A 103 15.69 -17.79 19.74
N PRO A 104 16.37 -17.03 20.62
CA PRO A 104 15.78 -15.84 21.20
C PRO A 104 15.61 -14.80 20.06
N LEU A 105 14.38 -14.57 19.64
CA LEU A 105 14.03 -13.70 18.53
C LEU A 105 12.69 -13.03 18.83
N ARG A 106 12.67 -11.71 18.88
CA ARG A 106 11.43 -10.95 18.93
C ARG A 106 10.81 -10.87 17.54
N LEU A 107 9.58 -11.36 17.39
CA LEU A 107 8.87 -11.42 16.12
C LEU A 107 7.75 -10.41 16.06
N VAL A 108 7.87 -9.45 15.16
CA VAL A 108 6.82 -8.50 14.77
C VAL A 108 6.25 -8.94 13.42
N VAL A 109 4.93 -9.10 13.33
CA VAL A 109 4.24 -9.39 12.06
C VAL A 109 3.43 -8.18 11.62
N SER A 110 3.49 -7.84 10.35
CA SER A 110 2.78 -6.68 9.78
C SER A 110 1.72 -7.14 8.78
N GLU A 111 0.51 -6.57 8.90
CA GLU A 111 -0.61 -6.82 7.97
C GLU A 111 -0.92 -5.56 7.17
N HIS A 112 -0.92 -5.71 5.84
CA HIS A 112 -1.06 -4.62 4.88
C HIS A 112 -2.40 -4.61 4.14
N SER A 113 -3.32 -5.52 4.50
CA SER A 113 -4.63 -5.64 3.87
C SER A 113 -5.69 -6.10 4.86
N THR A 114 -6.95 -5.85 4.57
CA THR A 114 -8.07 -6.39 5.33
C THR A 114 -8.13 -7.92 5.20
N VAL A 115 -8.02 -8.60 6.33
CA VAL A 115 -7.98 -10.08 6.41
C VAL A 115 -9.28 -10.69 5.89
N SER A 116 -10.43 -10.12 6.30
CA SER A 116 -11.76 -10.59 5.90
C SER A 116 -11.98 -10.54 4.39
N VAL A 117 -11.42 -9.54 3.70
CA VAL A 117 -11.52 -9.40 2.24
C VAL A 117 -10.57 -10.35 1.52
N ALA A 118 -9.33 -10.48 2.02
CA ALA A 118 -8.36 -11.41 1.46
C ALA A 118 -8.86 -12.87 1.51
N GLU A 119 -9.57 -13.25 2.59
CA GLU A 119 -10.17 -14.58 2.74
C GLU A 119 -11.29 -14.86 1.73
N LYS A 120 -12.14 -13.87 1.43
CA LYS A 120 -13.22 -14.00 0.44
C LYS A 120 -12.67 -14.18 -0.99
N SER A 121 -11.49 -13.66 -1.26
CA SER A 121 -10.85 -13.71 -2.58
C SER A 121 -10.03 -14.99 -2.82
N ALA A 122 -9.74 -15.78 -1.78
CA ALA A 122 -8.91 -16.98 -1.88
C ALA A 122 -9.71 -18.17 -2.46
N LYS A 123 -9.43 -18.55 -3.73
CA LYS A 123 -10.15 -19.62 -4.46
C LYS A 123 -9.64 -21.04 -4.19
N SER A 124 -8.50 -21.26 -3.51
CA SER A 124 -7.77 -22.55 -3.55
C SER A 124 -7.59 -23.31 -2.22
N VAL A 125 -7.90 -22.70 -1.07
CA VAL A 125 -7.82 -23.37 0.25
C VAL A 125 -9.12 -23.11 1.02
N PRO A 126 -9.67 -24.10 1.76
CA PRO A 126 -10.85 -23.84 2.60
C PRO A 126 -10.59 -22.66 3.51
N ALA A 127 -11.35 -21.58 3.37
CA ALA A 127 -11.19 -20.31 4.11
C ALA A 127 -11.06 -20.54 5.61
N ARG A 128 -11.74 -21.58 6.16
CA ARG A 128 -11.62 -21.97 7.57
C ARG A 128 -10.20 -22.38 7.98
N VAL A 129 -9.47 -23.10 7.11
CA VAL A 129 -8.10 -23.56 7.42
C VAL A 129 -7.16 -22.35 7.47
N VAL A 130 -7.25 -21.45 6.47
CA VAL A 130 -6.46 -20.22 6.43
C VAL A 130 -6.72 -19.36 7.66
N LYS A 131 -7.98 -19.20 8.05
CA LYS A 131 -8.38 -18.44 9.25
C LYS A 131 -7.80 -19.04 10.53
N VAL A 132 -7.88 -20.36 10.70
CA VAL A 132 -7.32 -21.05 11.89
C VAL A 132 -5.81 -20.92 11.93
N MET A 133 -5.13 -21.14 10.80
CA MET A 133 -3.66 -21.00 10.71
C MET A 133 -3.21 -19.56 11.02
N ARG A 134 -3.92 -18.57 10.50
CA ARG A 134 -3.61 -17.15 10.74
C ARG A 134 -3.86 -16.77 12.21
N LYS A 135 -5.00 -17.20 12.79
CA LYS A 135 -5.29 -16.99 14.21
C LYS A 135 -4.19 -17.57 15.09
N LEU A 136 -3.80 -18.81 14.86
CA LEU A 136 -2.70 -19.46 15.59
C LEU A 136 -1.39 -18.71 15.38
N ALA A 137 -1.02 -18.38 14.15
CA ALA A 137 0.22 -17.67 13.85
C ALA A 137 0.29 -16.34 14.61
N TYR A 138 -0.74 -15.51 14.52
CA TYR A 138 -0.72 -14.19 15.17
C TYR A 138 -0.75 -14.27 16.70
N SER A 139 -1.33 -15.32 17.28
CA SER A 139 -1.26 -15.55 18.73
C SER A 139 0.16 -15.86 19.23
N TYR A 140 1.04 -16.35 18.36
CA TYR A 140 2.43 -16.64 18.69
C TYR A 140 3.43 -15.54 18.26
N ALA A 141 3.00 -14.49 17.56
CA ALA A 141 3.82 -13.31 17.34
C ALA A 141 3.95 -12.50 18.64
N ASP A 142 5.07 -11.83 18.87
CA ASP A 142 5.23 -10.97 20.06
C ASP A 142 4.43 -9.68 19.91
N VAL A 143 4.39 -9.13 18.69
CA VAL A 143 3.66 -7.92 18.32
C VAL A 143 3.02 -8.10 16.94
N VAL A 144 1.83 -7.57 16.78
CA VAL A 144 1.14 -7.47 15.48
C VAL A 144 1.01 -6.00 15.11
N VAL A 145 1.44 -5.63 13.91
CA VAL A 145 1.29 -4.28 13.36
C VAL A 145 0.25 -4.30 12.25
N ALA A 146 -0.68 -3.36 12.30
CA ALA A 146 -1.63 -3.06 11.25
C ALA A 146 -1.31 -1.71 10.62
N VAL A 147 -1.48 -1.59 9.31
CA VAL A 147 -1.13 -0.36 8.58
C VAL A 147 -2.19 0.75 8.69
N SER A 148 -3.36 0.45 9.27
CA SER A 148 -4.44 1.41 9.54
C SER A 148 -5.30 0.92 10.71
N GLN A 149 -6.10 1.81 11.29
CA GLN A 149 -7.05 1.46 12.34
C GLN A 149 -8.07 0.44 11.83
N GLY A 150 -8.59 0.63 10.62
CA GLY A 150 -9.54 -0.31 10.02
C GLY A 150 -8.96 -1.70 9.78
N VAL A 151 -7.67 -1.83 9.41
CA VAL A 151 -6.99 -3.13 9.33
C VAL A 151 -6.80 -3.73 10.72
N ALA A 152 -6.51 -2.92 11.74
CA ALA A 152 -6.38 -3.39 13.12
C ALA A 152 -7.69 -3.97 13.65
N ASP A 153 -8.79 -3.30 13.42
CA ASP A 153 -10.13 -3.73 13.86
C ASP A 153 -10.56 -5.01 13.13
N ASP A 154 -10.41 -5.05 11.79
CA ASP A 154 -10.66 -6.26 10.99
C ASP A 154 -9.81 -7.46 11.44
N LEU A 155 -8.57 -7.21 11.82
CA LEU A 155 -7.65 -8.24 12.29
C LEU A 155 -8.08 -8.80 13.65
N VAL A 156 -8.46 -7.95 14.61
CA VAL A 156 -9.00 -8.36 15.90
C VAL A 156 -10.27 -9.20 15.70
N ASP A 157 -11.21 -8.72 14.90
CA ASP A 157 -12.49 -9.40 14.65
C ASP A 157 -12.31 -10.74 13.91
N SER A 158 -11.41 -10.76 12.91
CA SER A 158 -11.20 -11.95 12.09
C SER A 158 -10.35 -13.02 12.77
N THR A 159 -9.37 -12.64 13.58
CA THR A 159 -8.40 -13.57 14.16
C THR A 159 -8.57 -13.79 15.65
N GLY A 160 -9.21 -12.85 16.37
CA GLY A 160 -9.34 -12.87 17.83
C GLY A 160 -8.02 -12.59 18.56
N VAL A 161 -7.05 -11.95 17.90
CA VAL A 161 -5.85 -11.44 18.58
C VAL A 161 -6.26 -10.32 19.55
N PRO A 162 -5.77 -10.31 20.80
CA PRO A 162 -6.07 -9.24 21.75
C PRO A 162 -5.70 -7.86 21.20
N ARG A 163 -6.58 -6.88 21.41
CA ARG A 163 -6.42 -5.53 20.86
C ARG A 163 -5.15 -4.81 21.34
N ASP A 164 -4.75 -5.07 22.57
CA ASP A 164 -3.52 -4.54 23.19
C ASP A 164 -2.22 -5.05 22.55
N ARG A 165 -2.28 -6.14 21.78
CA ARG A 165 -1.16 -6.68 21.00
C ARG A 165 -1.10 -6.16 19.57
N VAL A 166 -2.13 -5.41 19.13
CA VAL A 166 -2.21 -4.84 17.78
C VAL A 166 -1.88 -3.36 17.82
N HIS A 167 -0.77 -2.99 17.19
CA HIS A 167 -0.31 -1.61 17.07
C HIS A 167 -0.58 -1.09 15.67
N VAL A 168 -1.04 0.15 15.56
CA VAL A 168 -1.23 0.80 14.28
C VAL A 168 0.02 1.62 13.95
N ILE A 169 0.69 1.29 12.84
CA ILE A 169 1.79 2.08 12.28
C ILE A 169 1.50 2.30 10.79
N TYR A 170 1.29 3.55 10.43
CA TYR A 170 1.05 3.91 9.03
C TYR A 170 2.26 3.64 8.14
N ASN A 171 2.00 3.32 6.88
CA ASN A 171 3.04 3.11 5.91
C ASN A 171 3.89 4.38 5.71
N PRO A 172 5.24 4.25 5.59
CA PRO A 172 6.14 5.35 5.26
C PRO A 172 6.02 5.72 3.78
N VAL A 173 5.00 6.49 3.44
CA VAL A 173 4.66 6.83 2.06
C VAL A 173 5.42 8.08 1.60
N VAL A 174 5.53 9.07 2.49
CA VAL A 174 6.14 10.36 2.16
C VAL A 174 7.65 10.29 2.38
N THR A 175 8.39 10.37 1.28
CA THR A 175 9.86 10.32 1.25
C THR A 175 10.41 11.61 0.63
N PRO A 176 11.67 11.98 0.90
CA PRO A 176 12.33 13.09 0.21
C PRO A 176 12.26 12.95 -1.32
N THR A 177 12.47 11.73 -1.83
CA THR A 177 12.36 11.41 -3.26
C THR A 177 10.97 11.72 -3.82
N LEU A 178 9.88 11.45 -3.08
CA LEU A 178 8.52 11.82 -3.51
C LEU A 178 8.42 13.33 -3.71
N VAL A 179 8.91 14.12 -2.73
CA VAL A 179 8.86 15.59 -2.78
C VAL A 179 9.65 16.13 -3.98
N GLU A 180 10.84 15.59 -4.25
CA GLU A 180 11.65 15.95 -5.41
C GLU A 180 10.97 15.59 -6.74
N MET A 181 10.45 14.36 -6.83
CA MET A 181 9.77 13.86 -8.04
C MET A 181 8.47 14.61 -8.36
N CYS A 182 7.75 15.14 -7.35
CA CYS A 182 6.60 16.01 -7.56
C CYS A 182 6.94 17.26 -8.37
N GLN A 183 8.16 17.80 -8.22
CA GLN A 183 8.58 19.04 -8.87
C GLN A 183 9.07 18.84 -10.32
N GLN A 184 9.31 17.60 -10.72
CA GLN A 184 9.77 17.30 -12.07
C GLN A 184 8.72 17.67 -13.12
N SER A 185 9.17 18.16 -14.28
CA SER A 185 8.29 18.41 -15.43
C SER A 185 7.79 17.11 -16.02
N ILE A 186 6.59 17.14 -16.59
CA ILE A 186 6.07 16.07 -17.44
C ILE A 186 5.89 16.60 -18.86
N ASP A 187 6.30 15.83 -19.84
CA ASP A 187 6.07 16.12 -21.26
C ASP A 187 4.83 15.36 -21.72
N ASP A 188 3.67 15.87 -21.32
CA ASP A 188 2.38 15.29 -21.70
C ASP A 188 1.42 16.43 -22.11
N PRO A 189 0.91 16.41 -23.36
CA PRO A 189 0.07 17.48 -23.91
C PRO A 189 -1.26 17.68 -23.14
N TRP A 190 -1.64 16.74 -22.29
CA TRP A 190 -2.85 16.88 -21.46
C TRP A 190 -2.69 17.87 -20.31
N PHE A 191 -1.46 18.19 -19.94
CA PHE A 191 -1.13 19.11 -18.85
C PHE A 191 -0.62 20.47 -19.33
N GLY A 192 -0.86 20.81 -20.60
CA GLY A 192 -0.53 22.12 -21.17
C GLY A 192 -1.42 23.27 -20.61
N PRO A 193 -0.97 24.52 -20.73
CA PRO A 193 -1.64 25.70 -20.12
C PRO A 193 -3.11 25.90 -20.51
N SER A 194 -3.52 25.45 -21.70
CA SER A 194 -4.87 25.58 -22.23
C SER A 194 -5.62 24.24 -22.26
N SER A 195 -5.09 23.21 -21.63
CA SER A 195 -5.72 21.89 -21.61
C SER A 195 -6.92 21.86 -20.66
N PRO A 196 -7.96 21.09 -20.97
CA PRO A 196 -9.03 20.82 -20.03
C PRO A 196 -8.49 20.20 -18.72
N PRO A 197 -9.16 20.42 -17.57
CA PRO A 197 -8.78 19.82 -16.30
C PRO A 197 -8.66 18.29 -16.41
N VAL A 198 -7.61 17.74 -15.78
CA VAL A 198 -7.35 16.30 -15.76
C VAL A 198 -7.78 15.72 -14.41
N ILE A 199 -8.66 14.74 -14.46
CA ILE A 199 -9.01 13.84 -13.36
C ILE A 199 -8.02 12.69 -13.40
N LEU A 200 -7.37 12.36 -12.28
CA LEU A 200 -6.33 11.35 -12.21
C LEU A 200 -6.75 10.20 -11.31
N GLY A 201 -6.63 8.97 -11.80
CA GLY A 201 -6.63 7.75 -10.98
C GLY A 201 -5.29 7.03 -11.10
N ALA A 202 -4.87 6.33 -10.04
CA ALA A 202 -3.63 5.55 -10.10
C ALA A 202 -3.74 4.25 -9.31
N GLY A 203 -3.28 3.13 -9.90
CA GLY A 203 -3.29 1.84 -9.25
C GLY A 203 -3.34 0.66 -10.23
N ARG A 204 -3.30 -0.56 -9.69
CA ARG A 204 -3.45 -1.76 -10.49
C ARG A 204 -4.88 -1.88 -11.04
N LEU A 205 -5.03 -2.19 -12.30
CA LEU A 205 -6.35 -2.33 -12.95
C LEU A 205 -7.02 -3.66 -12.53
N THR A 206 -7.56 -3.67 -11.31
CA THR A 206 -8.18 -4.83 -10.66
C THR A 206 -9.55 -4.48 -10.10
N LEU A 207 -10.33 -5.49 -9.75
CA LEU A 207 -11.66 -5.30 -9.13
C LEU A 207 -11.60 -4.45 -7.85
N ALA A 208 -10.50 -4.54 -7.07
CA ALA A 208 -10.34 -3.79 -5.83
C ALA A 208 -10.32 -2.28 -6.05
N LYS A 209 -9.71 -1.81 -7.15
CA LYS A 209 -9.56 -0.39 -7.46
C LYS A 209 -10.79 0.23 -8.13
N ASP A 210 -11.70 -0.60 -8.65
CA ASP A 210 -13.00 -0.22 -9.21
C ASP A 210 -12.96 0.97 -10.18
N PHE A 211 -12.02 0.94 -11.12
CA PHE A 211 -11.94 1.95 -12.18
C PHE A 211 -13.17 1.95 -13.10
N GLU A 212 -13.97 0.89 -13.08
CA GLU A 212 -15.28 0.88 -13.72
C GLU A 212 -16.17 1.97 -13.13
N ASN A 213 -16.26 2.07 -11.79
CA ASN A 213 -17.00 3.10 -11.09
C ASN A 213 -16.49 4.51 -11.46
N LEU A 214 -15.17 4.69 -11.53
CA LEU A 214 -14.56 5.96 -11.93
C LEU A 214 -14.88 6.34 -13.38
N ILE A 215 -14.83 5.41 -14.33
CA ILE A 215 -15.15 5.69 -15.74
C ILE A 215 -16.63 6.04 -15.91
N ARG A 216 -17.55 5.38 -15.18
CA ARG A 216 -19.00 5.72 -15.17
C ARG A 216 -19.25 7.13 -14.59
N ALA A 217 -18.59 7.45 -13.47
CA ALA A 217 -18.64 8.79 -12.89
C ALA A 217 -18.06 9.84 -13.86
N PHE A 218 -16.92 9.55 -14.49
CA PHE A 218 -16.31 10.44 -15.46
C PHE A 218 -17.22 10.74 -16.66
N ALA A 219 -17.94 9.77 -17.19
CA ALA A 219 -18.88 10.01 -18.29
C ALA A 219 -19.94 11.04 -17.91
N GLN A 220 -20.42 11.02 -16.67
CA GLN A 220 -21.38 12.02 -16.17
C GLN A 220 -20.73 13.39 -15.98
N VAL A 221 -19.52 13.46 -15.41
CA VAL A 221 -18.75 14.71 -15.27
C VAL A 221 -18.51 15.32 -16.66
N ARG A 222 -18.07 14.51 -17.62
CA ARG A 222 -17.73 14.93 -18.98
C ARG A 222 -18.94 15.48 -19.72
N SER A 223 -20.14 14.97 -19.46
CA SER A 223 -21.38 15.50 -20.05
C SER A 223 -21.72 16.92 -19.57
N LYS A 224 -21.22 17.33 -18.39
CA LYS A 224 -21.50 18.63 -17.76
C LYS A 224 -20.35 19.64 -17.90
N ARG A 225 -19.10 19.15 -18.01
CA ARG A 225 -17.89 19.97 -18.04
C ARG A 225 -16.81 19.32 -18.92
N ALA A 226 -16.15 20.15 -19.74
CA ALA A 226 -14.98 19.69 -20.48
C ALA A 226 -13.87 19.32 -19.50
N CYS A 227 -13.46 18.05 -19.49
CA CYS A 227 -12.38 17.49 -18.67
C CYS A 227 -11.88 16.21 -19.31
N ARG A 228 -10.76 15.67 -18.79
CA ARG A 228 -10.14 14.43 -19.23
C ARG A 228 -9.93 13.51 -18.04
N LEU A 229 -9.90 12.21 -18.29
CA LEU A 229 -9.58 11.20 -17.28
C LEU A 229 -8.27 10.50 -17.65
N MET A 230 -7.31 10.46 -16.73
CA MET A 230 -6.10 9.65 -16.87
C MET A 230 -6.04 8.61 -15.77
N ILE A 231 -5.77 7.36 -16.14
CA ILE A 231 -5.60 6.25 -15.20
C ILE A 231 -4.19 5.66 -15.36
N LEU A 232 -3.34 5.85 -14.34
CA LEU A 232 -1.97 5.34 -14.32
C LEU A 232 -1.95 3.93 -13.73
N GLY A 233 -1.39 2.98 -14.48
CA GLY A 233 -1.20 1.60 -14.03
C GLY A 233 -1.62 0.57 -15.06
N GLU A 234 -1.37 -0.70 -14.70
CA GLU A 234 -1.66 -1.88 -15.51
C GLU A 234 -2.45 -2.91 -14.70
N GLY A 235 -3.10 -3.84 -15.40
CA GLY A 235 -3.81 -4.95 -14.78
C GLY A 235 -4.74 -5.68 -15.72
N GLU A 236 -5.34 -6.76 -15.20
CA GLU A 236 -6.17 -7.68 -15.94
C GLU A 236 -7.43 -7.07 -16.54
N LEU A 237 -7.95 -5.97 -15.97
CA LEU A 237 -9.20 -5.34 -16.43
C LEU A 237 -9.01 -4.28 -17.52
N ARG A 238 -7.78 -4.07 -18.05
CA ARG A 238 -7.52 -3.01 -19.05
C ARG A 238 -8.51 -3.03 -20.21
N GLN A 239 -8.66 -4.17 -20.87
CA GLN A 239 -9.50 -4.30 -22.05
C GLN A 239 -10.98 -4.02 -21.75
N GLU A 240 -11.46 -4.47 -20.59
CA GLU A 240 -12.83 -4.26 -20.13
C GLU A 240 -13.09 -2.76 -19.87
N LEU A 241 -12.13 -2.07 -19.25
CA LEU A 241 -12.23 -0.64 -18.97
C LEU A 241 -12.17 0.21 -20.24
N GLU A 242 -11.33 -0.13 -21.21
CA GLU A 242 -11.26 0.53 -22.52
C GLU A 242 -12.57 0.33 -23.32
N LYS A 243 -13.14 -0.87 -23.27
CA LYS A 243 -14.44 -1.16 -23.86
C LYS A 243 -15.54 -0.34 -23.20
N LEU A 244 -15.59 -0.32 -21.87
CA LEU A 244 -16.57 0.47 -21.11
C LEU A 244 -16.53 1.97 -21.51
N ALA A 245 -15.32 2.53 -21.61
CA ALA A 245 -15.16 3.93 -22.04
C ALA A 245 -15.67 4.18 -23.46
N SER A 246 -15.50 3.20 -24.36
CA SER A 246 -16.05 3.25 -25.72
C SER A 246 -17.57 3.18 -25.72
N ASP A 247 -18.13 2.24 -24.95
CA ASP A 247 -19.59 2.06 -24.84
C ASP A 247 -20.28 3.31 -24.23
N LEU A 248 -19.59 4.04 -23.36
CA LEU A 248 -20.05 5.30 -22.77
C LEU A 248 -19.73 6.55 -23.60
N GLY A 249 -19.04 6.41 -24.75
CA GLY A 249 -18.71 7.52 -25.64
C GLY A 249 -17.63 8.47 -25.10
N VAL A 250 -16.83 8.07 -24.13
CA VAL A 250 -15.78 8.91 -23.51
C VAL A 250 -14.34 8.43 -23.80
N ARG A 251 -14.16 7.49 -24.72
CA ARG A 251 -12.85 6.90 -25.03
C ARG A 251 -11.81 7.92 -25.49
N SER A 252 -12.20 8.96 -26.21
CA SER A 252 -11.28 10.02 -26.69
C SER A 252 -10.76 10.93 -25.56
N ASP A 253 -11.48 10.99 -24.44
CA ASP A 253 -11.13 11.80 -23.28
C ASP A 253 -10.55 10.95 -22.11
N LEU A 254 -10.30 9.65 -22.36
CA LEU A 254 -9.64 8.71 -21.44
C LEU A 254 -8.24 8.34 -21.93
N ALA A 255 -7.22 8.56 -21.10
CA ALA A 255 -5.87 8.04 -21.28
C ALA A 255 -5.53 6.97 -20.24
N MET A 256 -4.93 5.89 -20.72
CA MET A 256 -4.40 4.80 -19.87
C MET A 256 -2.96 4.49 -20.30
N PRO A 257 -1.97 5.36 -19.94
CA PRO A 257 -0.59 5.25 -20.44
C PRO A 257 0.16 4.03 -19.89
N GLY A 258 -0.45 3.29 -18.97
CA GLY A 258 0.19 2.15 -18.34
C GLY A 258 0.94 2.53 -17.06
N PHE A 259 1.96 1.74 -16.73
CA PHE A 259 2.82 2.03 -15.59
C PHE A 259 3.70 3.24 -15.90
N VAL A 260 3.72 4.23 -14.99
CA VAL A 260 4.61 5.39 -15.06
C VAL A 260 5.61 5.37 -13.90
N VAL A 261 6.85 5.74 -14.18
CA VAL A 261 7.93 5.74 -13.18
C VAL A 261 7.71 6.83 -12.13
N ASN A 262 7.22 8.00 -12.56
CA ASN A 262 6.96 9.15 -11.68
C ASN A 262 5.48 9.55 -11.70
N PRO A 263 4.61 8.89 -10.91
CA PRO A 263 3.20 9.29 -10.82
C PRO A 263 3.00 10.63 -10.08
N TYR A 264 3.96 11.03 -9.25
CA TYR A 264 3.86 12.23 -8.41
C TYR A 264 3.82 13.52 -9.22
N ALA A 265 4.57 13.59 -10.31
CA ALA A 265 4.53 14.74 -11.21
C ALA A 265 3.16 14.89 -11.88
N TYR A 266 2.45 13.79 -12.13
CA TYR A 266 1.06 13.80 -12.60
C TYR A 266 0.10 14.20 -11.48
N MET A 267 0.25 13.67 -10.26
CA MET A 267 -0.57 14.04 -9.10
C MET A 267 -0.48 15.53 -8.82
N LYS A 268 0.74 16.12 -8.86
CA LYS A 268 0.95 17.57 -8.64
C LYS A 268 0.22 18.45 -9.64
N ARG A 269 0.00 17.97 -10.86
CA ARG A 269 -0.60 18.74 -11.98
C ARG A 269 -2.06 18.39 -12.25
N ALA A 270 -2.52 17.29 -11.71
CA ALA A 270 -3.92 16.90 -11.82
C ALA A 270 -4.82 17.90 -11.11
N SER A 271 -6.00 18.15 -11.68
CA SER A 271 -7.00 19.01 -11.05
C SER A 271 -7.69 18.31 -9.87
N VAL A 272 -7.82 16.99 -9.94
CA VAL A 272 -8.33 16.16 -8.85
C VAL A 272 -7.80 14.74 -8.98
N PHE A 273 -7.37 14.15 -7.87
CA PHE A 273 -7.06 12.73 -7.77
C PHE A 273 -8.28 11.97 -7.23
N VAL A 274 -8.61 10.83 -7.85
CA VAL A 274 -9.76 10.02 -7.45
C VAL A 274 -9.34 8.61 -7.07
N LEU A 275 -9.69 8.20 -5.84
CA LEU A 275 -9.62 6.83 -5.37
C LEU A 275 -11.02 6.22 -5.42
N SER A 276 -11.27 5.30 -6.35
CA SER A 276 -12.59 4.66 -6.56
C SER A 276 -12.72 3.28 -5.91
N SER A 277 -11.78 2.89 -5.06
CA SER A 277 -11.60 1.53 -4.55
C SER A 277 -12.82 0.96 -3.82
N ARG A 278 -13.04 -0.35 -3.95
CA ARG A 278 -14.03 -1.11 -3.16
C ARG A 278 -13.51 -1.50 -1.77
N TRP A 279 -12.21 -1.71 -1.64
CA TRP A 279 -11.51 -2.00 -0.37
C TRP A 279 -10.03 -1.69 -0.50
N GLU A 280 -9.44 -1.32 0.64
CA GLU A 280 -8.02 -1.03 0.79
C GLU A 280 -7.49 -1.60 2.13
N GLY A 281 -6.18 -1.49 2.35
CA GLY A 281 -5.58 -1.60 3.68
C GLY A 281 -5.26 -0.20 4.20
N LEU A 282 -4.29 0.45 3.54
CA LEU A 282 -4.00 1.88 3.63
C LEU A 282 -3.64 2.34 2.21
N PRO A 283 -4.47 3.12 1.52
CA PRO A 283 -4.23 3.51 0.14
C PRO A 283 -3.09 4.53 0.02
N SER A 284 -1.87 4.05 -0.15
CA SER A 284 -0.66 4.89 -0.27
C SER A 284 -0.81 5.97 -1.33
N VAL A 285 -1.46 5.66 -2.46
CA VAL A 285 -1.69 6.61 -3.55
C VAL A 285 -2.54 7.83 -3.15
N LEU A 286 -3.42 7.68 -2.15
CA LEU A 286 -4.21 8.79 -1.60
C LEU A 286 -3.32 9.72 -0.78
N ILE A 287 -2.45 9.16 0.05
CA ILE A 287 -1.45 9.91 0.82
C ILE A 287 -0.46 10.61 -0.12
N GLU A 288 -0.02 9.91 -1.17
CA GLU A 288 0.87 10.45 -2.20
C GLU A 288 0.25 11.66 -2.91
N ALA A 289 -1.04 11.58 -3.28
CA ALA A 289 -1.76 12.68 -3.92
C ALA A 289 -1.90 13.90 -3.00
N LEU A 290 -2.24 13.67 -1.71
CA LEU A 290 -2.31 14.73 -0.71
C LEU A 290 -0.94 15.38 -0.46
N ALA A 291 0.12 14.59 -0.35
CA ALA A 291 1.49 15.08 -0.19
C ALA A 291 1.98 15.89 -1.41
N CYS A 292 1.43 15.62 -2.61
CA CYS A 292 1.66 16.42 -3.81
C CYS A 292 0.80 17.70 -3.86
N GLY A 293 -0.10 17.95 -2.89
CA GLY A 293 -1.03 19.08 -2.86
C GLY A 293 -2.17 18.96 -3.89
N CYS A 294 -2.58 17.75 -4.24
CA CYS A 294 -3.70 17.52 -5.15
C CYS A 294 -5.02 17.48 -4.38
N SER A 295 -6.08 18.10 -4.90
CA SER A 295 -7.44 17.87 -4.41
C SER A 295 -7.81 16.41 -4.56
N VAL A 296 -8.48 15.82 -3.56
CA VAL A 296 -8.79 14.40 -3.59
C VAL A 296 -10.28 14.11 -3.38
N VAL A 297 -10.78 13.13 -4.13
CA VAL A 297 -12.09 12.49 -3.92
C VAL A 297 -11.84 11.00 -3.74
N SER A 298 -12.40 10.41 -2.70
CA SER A 298 -12.22 8.99 -2.39
C SER A 298 -13.54 8.31 -2.09
N THR A 299 -13.66 7.07 -2.48
CA THR A 299 -14.64 6.18 -1.87
C THR A 299 -14.32 5.98 -0.39
N ASP A 300 -15.33 5.97 0.46
CA ASP A 300 -15.26 5.58 1.87
C ASP A 300 -15.30 4.05 1.99
N CYS A 301 -14.34 3.39 1.32
CA CYS A 301 -14.25 1.94 1.36
C CYS A 301 -13.62 1.46 2.68
N PRO A 302 -13.88 0.19 3.08
CA PRO A 302 -13.28 -0.37 4.27
C PRO A 302 -11.76 -0.23 4.31
N SER A 303 -11.27 0.36 5.39
CA SER A 303 -9.88 0.63 5.78
C SER A 303 -9.16 1.70 4.96
N GLY A 304 -8.77 2.75 5.65
CA GLY A 304 -7.83 3.77 5.22
C GLY A 304 -8.40 5.09 4.73
N PRO A 305 -9.32 5.19 3.76
CA PRO A 305 -9.71 6.49 3.21
C PRO A 305 -10.27 7.47 4.24
N ALA A 306 -11.28 7.10 5.02
CA ALA A 306 -11.84 7.97 6.06
C ALA A 306 -10.79 8.36 7.13
N GLU A 307 -9.87 7.45 7.45
CA GLU A 307 -8.79 7.67 8.40
C GLU A 307 -7.76 8.67 7.86
N ILE A 308 -7.32 8.52 6.60
CA ILE A 308 -6.39 9.45 5.94
C ILE A 308 -7.03 10.82 5.77
N LEU A 309 -8.30 10.87 5.38
CA LEU A 309 -9.03 12.12 5.12
C LEU A 309 -9.64 12.73 6.40
N GLU A 310 -9.39 12.16 7.59
CA GLU A 310 -9.98 12.62 8.86
C GLU A 310 -11.48 12.87 8.75
N GLY A 311 -12.21 11.88 8.20
CA GLY A 311 -13.65 11.96 8.01
C GLY A 311 -14.12 12.99 6.97
N GLY A 312 -13.26 13.39 6.04
CA GLY A 312 -13.57 14.35 4.98
C GLY A 312 -12.94 15.74 5.14
N ARG A 313 -12.09 15.93 6.15
CA ARG A 313 -11.39 17.21 6.37
C ARG A 313 -10.40 17.54 5.24
N TRP A 314 -9.70 16.51 4.73
CA TRP A 314 -8.62 16.66 3.74
C TRP A 314 -9.02 16.27 2.33
N GLY A 315 -10.29 15.96 2.11
CA GLY A 315 -10.83 15.56 0.82
C GLY A 315 -12.26 15.05 0.95
N ARG A 316 -12.86 14.68 -0.16
CA ARG A 316 -14.27 14.32 -0.23
C ARG A 316 -14.43 12.79 -0.16
N LEU A 317 -15.43 12.33 0.60
CA LEU A 317 -15.75 10.92 0.76
C LEU A 317 -17.12 10.60 0.15
N VAL A 318 -17.18 9.49 -0.59
CA VAL A 318 -18.43 8.99 -1.21
C VAL A 318 -18.60 7.49 -0.95
N PRO A 319 -19.83 6.94 -0.99
CA PRO A 319 -20.04 5.50 -0.88
C PRO A 319 -19.31 4.72 -1.99
N PRO A 320 -18.73 3.54 -1.71
CA PRO A 320 -18.16 2.68 -2.73
C PRO A 320 -19.21 2.20 -3.74
N GLY A 321 -18.83 2.15 -5.03
CA GLY A 321 -19.69 1.66 -6.10
C GLY A 321 -20.86 2.59 -6.48
N ASP A 322 -20.84 3.85 -6.04
CA ASP A 322 -21.83 4.88 -6.39
C ASP A 322 -21.21 5.89 -7.38
N PRO A 323 -21.42 5.72 -8.69
CA PRO A 323 -20.86 6.62 -9.69
C PRO A 323 -21.52 7.99 -9.70
N ASP A 324 -22.77 8.11 -9.23
CA ASP A 324 -23.51 9.37 -9.21
C ASP A 324 -22.96 10.29 -8.10
N ALA A 325 -22.78 9.74 -6.89
CA ALA A 325 -22.13 10.44 -5.79
C ALA A 325 -20.69 10.82 -6.16
N LEU A 326 -19.94 9.89 -6.77
CA LEU A 326 -18.57 10.14 -7.20
C LEU A 326 -18.49 11.27 -8.23
N ALA A 327 -19.38 11.30 -9.22
CA ALA A 327 -19.45 12.35 -10.24
C ALA A 327 -19.77 13.72 -9.62
N SER A 328 -20.69 13.77 -8.66
CA SER A 328 -21.05 14.99 -7.95
C SER A 328 -19.86 15.59 -7.20
N GLU A 329 -19.14 14.78 -6.44
CA GLU A 329 -18.01 15.24 -5.65
C GLU A 329 -16.77 15.58 -6.52
N ILE A 330 -16.57 14.89 -7.65
CA ILE A 330 -15.56 15.28 -8.65
C ILE A 330 -15.88 16.66 -9.22
N LEU A 331 -17.13 16.94 -9.60
CA LEU A 331 -17.52 18.26 -10.11
C LEU A 331 -17.28 19.36 -9.09
N ALA A 332 -17.58 19.13 -7.81
CA ALA A 332 -17.32 20.06 -6.73
C ALA A 332 -15.80 20.29 -6.55
N ALA A 333 -14.99 19.21 -6.51
CA ALA A 333 -13.55 19.32 -6.36
C ALA A 333 -12.84 20.05 -7.52
N LEU A 334 -13.39 19.98 -8.73
CA LEU A 334 -12.84 20.68 -9.91
C LEU A 334 -12.95 22.21 -9.85
N ILE A 335 -13.71 22.77 -8.92
CA ILE A 335 -13.90 24.23 -8.74
C ILE A 335 -13.29 24.76 -7.45
N GLU A 336 -12.80 23.87 -6.57
CA GLU A 336 -12.20 24.23 -5.29
C GLU A 336 -10.68 24.32 -5.39
N THR A 337 -10.10 25.14 -4.53
CA THR A 337 -8.65 25.19 -4.33
C THR A 337 -8.27 24.12 -3.32
N PRO A 338 -7.23 23.28 -3.59
CA PRO A 338 -6.75 22.30 -2.62
C PRO A 338 -6.28 22.97 -1.33
N SER A 339 -6.42 22.29 -0.20
CA SER A 339 -5.78 22.69 1.06
C SER A 339 -4.34 22.22 1.08
N ASP A 340 -3.40 23.12 1.39
CA ASP A 340 -1.97 22.78 1.50
C ASP A 340 -1.56 22.33 2.93
N ASP A 341 -2.51 22.22 3.87
CA ASP A 341 -2.24 21.99 5.29
C ASP A 341 -2.27 20.51 5.73
N PHE A 342 -2.29 19.55 4.81
CA PHE A 342 -2.30 18.13 5.16
C PHE A 342 -1.06 17.72 5.95
N ASP A 343 -1.26 17.17 7.15
CA ASP A 343 -0.16 16.73 8.02
C ASP A 343 0.44 15.40 7.56
N ILE A 344 1.55 15.49 6.83
CA ILE A 344 2.28 14.35 6.29
C ILE A 344 3.14 13.60 7.32
N ARG A 345 3.35 14.15 8.54
CA ARG A 345 4.34 13.64 9.50
C ARG A 345 4.13 12.18 9.87
N SER A 346 2.88 11.78 10.09
CA SER A 346 2.52 10.40 10.42
C SER A 346 2.83 9.38 9.33
N TYR A 347 3.07 9.84 8.10
CA TYR A 347 3.33 9.02 6.91
C TYR A 347 4.78 9.10 6.42
N THR A 348 5.69 9.64 7.23
CA THR A 348 7.12 9.75 6.88
C THR A 348 7.91 8.51 7.30
N ALA A 349 9.00 8.24 6.56
CA ALA A 349 9.84 7.09 6.81
C ALA A 349 10.47 7.11 8.22
N GLY A 350 10.89 8.27 8.70
CA GLY A 350 11.50 8.42 10.03
C GLY A 350 10.54 8.00 11.15
N VAL A 351 9.33 8.58 11.18
CA VAL A 351 8.33 8.28 12.22
C VAL A 351 7.91 6.80 12.21
N SER A 352 7.65 6.24 11.02
CA SER A 352 7.30 4.82 10.94
C SER A 352 8.46 3.92 11.38
N ALA A 353 9.70 4.22 10.95
CA ALA A 353 10.88 3.45 11.30
C ALA A 353 11.13 3.47 12.81
N GLU A 354 11.10 4.63 13.46
CA GLU A 354 11.26 4.76 14.92
C GLU A 354 10.25 3.90 15.67
N ARG A 355 8.97 3.94 15.29
CA ARG A 355 7.93 3.13 15.92
C ARG A 355 8.13 1.63 15.71
N TYR A 356 8.53 1.20 14.50
CA TYR A 356 8.85 -0.20 14.24
C TYR A 356 10.08 -0.66 15.03
N ILE A 357 11.15 0.15 15.08
CA ILE A 357 12.37 -0.17 15.84
C ILE A 357 12.03 -0.31 17.34
N ALA A 358 11.25 0.60 17.91
CA ALA A 358 10.81 0.50 19.29
C ALA A 358 10.09 -0.82 19.58
N LEU A 359 9.16 -1.24 18.71
CA LEU A 359 8.46 -2.52 18.84
C LEU A 359 9.38 -3.73 18.63
N LEU A 360 10.30 -3.67 17.67
CA LEU A 360 11.25 -4.74 17.36
C LEU A 360 12.26 -4.98 18.49
N LEU A 361 12.71 -3.89 19.14
CA LEU A 361 13.73 -3.98 20.19
C LEU A 361 13.14 -3.98 21.62
N GLY A 362 11.79 -3.88 21.74
CA GLY A 362 11.13 -3.86 23.04
C GLY A 362 11.39 -2.62 23.86
N GLN A 363 11.60 -1.49 23.18
CA GLN A 363 11.83 -0.16 23.76
C GLN A 363 10.50 0.62 23.83
N SER A 364 9.50 0.08 24.53
CA SER A 364 8.18 0.74 24.70
C SER A 364 8.13 1.52 25.98
#